data_da0fc86a069334742c632c2bf297ae69
#
_entry.id   da0fc86a069334742c632c2bf297ae69
#
_cell.length_a   1.000
_cell.length_b   1.000
_cell.length_c   1.000
_cell.angle_alpha   90.00
_cell.angle_beta   90.00
_cell.angle_gamma   90.00
#
_symmetry.space_group_name_H-M   'P 1'
#
loop_
_entity.id
_entity.type
_entity.pdbx_description
1 polymer ?
#
loop_
_entity_poly.entity_id
_entity_poly.type
_entity_poly.pdbx_seq_one_letter_code
_entity_poly.pdbx_strand_id
1 'polypeptide(L)'
;MNKAWIVSSLASVVIVAAGIGSFMYINRTVPAQLPNKPLVATATPTATQASTGSPALKDVIFNTQKKVVMIELDDGSLGSGFLYNQQGDIITNAHVVAGALNVKVKTADARTLDGKVIGIGTDMDIAVVRVPKLAGTEPLLLSKNNTADVGDNVLALGSPLGLQNTITTGIISGLGRDFTIDPYVYTNLYQISAPIAPGNSGGPLIHADTGEVLGINSAMASESNTIGFSIPVSEIQETVQKWSKNPMKELPTTSASSEDVDYDMPSIEDEAQYIVSYFYESLSMQDYVTAYSLLGSRWQSNLSYADFRQGYIQTGEVSIDSIIASKDGDQVKVTVEITAEERKDTGTVYSSYKLNYVLGYENDILKILSGKGTKSNS
;
A
#
# COMPACT_ATOMS: atom_id res chain seq x y z
N MET A 1 2.84 60.83 54.00
CA MET A 1 2.63 59.86 52.91
C MET A 1 3.55 60.23 51.75
N ASN A 2 4.51 59.36 51.42
CA ASN A 2 5.52 59.66 50.40
C ASN A 2 4.87 59.79 49.01
N LYS A 3 5.17 60.90 48.27
CA LYS A 3 4.71 61.15 46.90
C LYS A 3 4.87 59.94 45.95
N ALA A 4 5.91 59.15 46.16
CA ALA A 4 6.16 57.93 45.40
C ALA A 4 5.05 56.89 45.59
N TRP A 5 4.50 56.73 46.77
CA TRP A 5 3.41 55.78 47.08
C TRP A 5 2.09 56.15 46.38
N ILE A 6 1.81 57.43 46.35
CA ILE A 6 0.60 57.95 45.64
C ILE A 6 0.70 57.78 44.14
N VAL A 7 1.85 58.01 43.55
CA VAL A 7 2.12 57.78 42.11
C VAL A 7 2.02 56.33 41.76
N SER A 8 2.60 55.41 42.57
CA SER A 8 2.55 53.98 42.34
C SER A 8 1.09 53.47 42.43
N SER A 9 0.32 53.92 43.42
CA SER A 9 -1.08 53.52 43.58
C SER A 9 -1.95 54.02 42.39
N LEU A 10 -1.73 55.23 41.94
CA LEU A 10 -2.41 55.78 40.78
C LEU A 10 -2.10 54.98 39.49
N ALA A 11 -0.81 54.66 39.26
CA ALA A 11 -0.37 53.85 38.13
C ALA A 11 -1.05 52.46 38.13
N SER A 12 -1.11 51.80 39.30
CA SER A 12 -1.76 50.50 39.45
C SER A 12 -3.25 50.57 39.11
N VAL A 13 -3.95 51.61 39.57
CA VAL A 13 -5.38 51.81 39.26
C VAL A 13 -5.59 52.02 37.75
N VAL A 14 -4.74 52.76 37.09
CA VAL A 14 -4.80 52.98 35.64
C VAL A 14 -4.60 51.67 34.85
N ILE A 15 -3.63 50.87 35.25
CA ILE A 15 -3.35 49.57 34.61
C ILE A 15 -4.55 48.61 34.77
N VAL A 16 -5.14 48.54 35.97
CA VAL A 16 -6.31 47.71 36.22
C VAL A 16 -7.52 48.18 35.41
N ALA A 17 -7.76 49.50 35.38
CA ALA A 17 -8.85 50.09 34.62
C ALA A 17 -8.67 49.85 33.09
N ALA A 18 -7.46 49.96 32.58
CA ALA A 18 -7.14 49.64 31.18
C ALA A 18 -7.35 48.14 30.86
N GLY A 19 -6.97 47.24 31.79
CA GLY A 19 -7.20 45.81 31.67
C GLY A 19 -8.69 45.45 31.62
N ILE A 20 -9.49 46.04 32.52
CA ILE A 20 -10.95 45.83 32.53
C ILE A 20 -11.59 46.41 31.28
N GLY A 21 -11.17 47.58 30.83
CA GLY A 21 -11.66 48.21 29.60
C GLY A 21 -11.35 47.36 28.35
N SER A 22 -10.12 46.84 28.25
CA SER A 22 -9.72 45.94 27.19
C SER A 22 -10.50 44.62 27.22
N PHE A 23 -10.70 44.03 28.39
CA PHE A 23 -11.51 42.83 28.55
C PHE A 23 -12.98 43.05 28.13
N MET A 24 -13.56 44.15 28.55
CA MET A 24 -14.96 44.51 28.16
C MET A 24 -15.07 44.78 26.66
N TYR A 25 -14.05 45.41 26.04
CA TYR A 25 -14.02 45.68 24.60
C TYR A 25 -13.93 44.38 23.83
N ILE A 26 -12.99 43.49 24.20
CA ILE A 26 -12.83 42.19 23.56
C ILE A 26 -14.10 41.36 23.70
N ASN A 27 -14.68 41.32 24.88
CA ASN A 27 -15.89 40.50 25.12
C ASN A 27 -17.15 41.03 24.40
N ARG A 28 -17.18 42.34 24.03
CA ARG A 28 -18.28 42.93 23.26
C ARG A 28 -18.06 42.88 21.73
N THR A 29 -16.82 42.98 21.28
CA THR A 29 -16.54 43.12 19.85
C THR A 29 -16.18 41.78 19.19
N VAL A 30 -15.47 40.88 19.86
CA VAL A 30 -15.07 39.59 19.32
C VAL A 30 -16.25 38.66 19.03
N PRO A 31 -17.25 38.50 19.95
CA PRO A 31 -18.40 37.66 19.64
C PRO A 31 -19.27 38.21 18.48
N ALA A 32 -19.26 39.51 18.27
CA ALA A 32 -20.03 40.13 17.18
C ALA A 32 -19.37 39.97 15.80
N GLN A 33 -18.08 39.67 15.78
CA GLN A 33 -17.29 39.46 14.54
C GLN A 33 -17.11 37.98 14.17
N LEU A 34 -17.41 37.07 15.11
CA LEU A 34 -17.37 35.64 14.82
C LEU A 34 -18.68 35.23 14.14
N PRO A 35 -18.65 34.62 12.95
CA PRO A 35 -19.84 34.12 12.33
C PRO A 35 -20.47 33.08 13.24
N ASN A 36 -21.77 33.26 13.58
CA ASN A 36 -22.58 32.35 14.39
C ASN A 36 -22.87 31.03 13.60
N LYS A 37 -21.87 30.47 12.95
CA LYS A 37 -21.96 29.12 12.41
C LYS A 37 -21.42 28.15 13.46
N PRO A 38 -22.22 27.16 13.90
CA PRO A 38 -21.71 26.12 14.77
C PRO A 38 -20.53 25.43 14.05
N LEU A 39 -19.41 25.31 14.74
CA LEU A 39 -18.19 24.60 14.26
C LEU A 39 -18.45 23.10 14.03
N VAL A 40 -19.55 22.58 14.55
CA VAL A 40 -20.09 21.27 14.24
C VAL A 40 -21.41 21.50 13.50
N ALA A 41 -21.37 21.33 12.19
CA ALA A 41 -22.58 21.24 11.40
C ALA A 41 -23.38 20.06 11.94
N THR A 42 -24.52 20.36 12.65
CA THR A 42 -25.58 19.37 12.79
C THR A 42 -26.06 19.11 11.38
N ALA A 43 -25.52 18.06 10.76
CA ALA A 43 -26.01 17.59 9.49
C ALA A 43 -27.46 17.14 9.70
N THR A 44 -28.39 18.02 9.40
CA THR A 44 -29.73 17.58 9.03
C THR A 44 -29.53 16.67 7.84
N PRO A 45 -30.00 15.41 7.84
CA PRO A 45 -29.89 14.57 6.67
C PRO A 45 -30.77 15.20 5.58
N THR A 46 -30.16 16.11 4.82
CA THR A 46 -30.67 16.45 3.50
C THR A 46 -30.53 15.18 2.72
N ALA A 47 -31.64 14.61 2.27
CA ALA A 47 -31.62 13.49 1.34
C ALA A 47 -30.65 13.85 0.21
N THR A 48 -29.47 13.28 0.25
CA THR A 48 -28.47 13.42 -0.79
C THR A 48 -29.11 12.81 -2.01
N GLN A 49 -29.48 13.66 -2.97
CA GLN A 49 -29.70 13.18 -4.32
C GLN A 49 -28.45 12.36 -4.65
N ALA A 50 -28.66 11.10 -4.97
CA ALA A 50 -27.60 10.22 -5.43
C ALA A 50 -26.89 10.97 -6.58
N SER A 51 -25.71 11.51 -6.29
CA SER A 51 -24.85 12.02 -7.33
C SER A 51 -24.47 10.80 -8.18
N THR A 52 -24.83 10.82 -9.43
CA THR A 52 -24.37 9.85 -10.46
C THR A 52 -22.88 10.09 -10.77
N GLY A 53 -22.06 10.43 -9.77
CA GLY A 53 -20.62 10.56 -9.85
C GLY A 53 -19.93 9.25 -9.46
N SER A 54 -18.76 8.99 -10.02
CA SER A 54 -17.89 7.89 -9.63
C SER A 54 -17.70 7.86 -8.10
N PRO A 55 -17.64 6.67 -7.47
CA PRO A 55 -17.40 6.55 -6.04
C PRO A 55 -16.09 7.25 -5.66
N ALA A 56 -16.03 7.81 -4.45
CA ALA A 56 -14.77 8.40 -3.99
C ALA A 56 -13.68 7.31 -3.92
N LEU A 57 -12.46 7.63 -4.33
CA LEU A 57 -11.32 6.69 -4.32
C LEU A 57 -11.19 5.93 -3.00
N LYS A 58 -11.40 6.63 -1.87
CA LYS A 58 -11.37 6.02 -0.52
C LYS A 58 -12.44 4.94 -0.33
N ASP A 59 -13.62 5.11 -0.93
CA ASP A 59 -14.70 4.13 -0.86
C ASP A 59 -14.39 2.91 -1.72
N VAL A 60 -13.79 3.11 -2.90
CA VAL A 60 -13.29 2.02 -3.75
C VAL A 60 -12.25 1.21 -2.98
N ILE A 61 -11.23 1.87 -2.42
CA ILE A 61 -10.19 1.24 -1.61
C ILE A 61 -10.81 0.44 -0.46
N PHE A 62 -11.64 1.06 0.36
CA PHE A 62 -12.23 0.43 1.53
C PHE A 62 -13.09 -0.80 1.19
N ASN A 63 -13.81 -0.76 0.07
CA ASN A 63 -14.68 -1.86 -0.36
C ASN A 63 -13.90 -3.00 -1.03
N THR A 64 -12.81 -2.69 -1.71
CA THR A 64 -11.99 -3.69 -2.40
C THR A 64 -11.04 -4.43 -1.45
N GLN A 65 -10.38 -3.73 -0.54
CA GLN A 65 -9.44 -4.32 0.42
C GLN A 65 -10.02 -5.50 1.21
N LYS A 66 -11.27 -5.42 1.62
CA LYS A 66 -11.95 -6.47 2.39
C LYS A 66 -12.07 -7.81 1.68
N LYS A 67 -11.92 -7.79 0.36
CA LYS A 67 -12.12 -8.94 -0.53
C LYS A 67 -10.80 -9.45 -1.10
N VAL A 68 -9.70 -8.77 -0.77
CA VAL A 68 -8.32 -9.20 -1.07
C VAL A 68 -7.82 -10.03 0.10
N VAL A 69 -7.10 -11.09 -0.20
CA VAL A 69 -6.58 -12.04 0.78
C VAL A 69 -5.10 -12.30 0.54
N MET A 70 -4.41 -12.68 1.59
CA MET A 70 -3.08 -13.27 1.50
C MET A 70 -3.20 -14.78 1.42
N ILE A 71 -2.42 -15.38 0.56
CA ILE A 71 -2.28 -16.83 0.41
C ILE A 71 -0.90 -17.21 0.94
N GLU A 72 -0.89 -18.19 1.83
CA GLU A 72 0.32 -18.71 2.47
C GLU A 72 0.40 -20.23 2.24
N LEU A 73 1.54 -20.69 1.81
CA LEU A 73 1.86 -22.09 1.60
C LEU A 73 2.58 -22.67 2.83
N ASP A 74 2.63 -23.99 2.91
CA ASP A 74 3.29 -24.70 4.03
C ASP A 74 4.82 -24.46 4.10
N ASP A 75 5.44 -24.06 3.00
CA ASP A 75 6.87 -23.70 2.92
C ASP A 75 7.14 -22.23 3.33
N GLY A 76 6.10 -21.48 3.66
CA GLY A 76 6.18 -20.05 4.02
C GLY A 76 6.08 -19.10 2.86
N SER A 77 5.97 -19.58 1.62
CA SER A 77 5.75 -18.74 0.44
C SER A 77 4.45 -17.97 0.56
N LEU A 78 4.47 -16.70 0.14
CA LEU A 78 3.35 -15.77 0.25
C LEU A 78 2.95 -15.23 -1.12
N GLY A 79 1.65 -15.03 -1.30
CA GLY A 79 1.09 -14.33 -2.44
C GLY A 79 -0.26 -13.72 -2.10
N SER A 80 -0.91 -13.16 -3.08
CA SER A 80 -2.22 -12.54 -2.94
C SER A 80 -3.30 -13.27 -3.76
N GLY A 81 -4.54 -12.97 -3.43
CA GLY A 81 -5.70 -13.38 -4.20
C GLY A 81 -6.89 -12.49 -3.88
N PHE A 82 -7.97 -12.68 -4.58
CA PHE A 82 -9.20 -11.94 -4.31
C PHE A 82 -10.44 -12.79 -4.57
N LEU A 83 -11.46 -12.56 -3.75
CA LEU A 83 -12.75 -13.23 -3.85
C LEU A 83 -13.49 -12.74 -5.11
N TYR A 84 -13.85 -13.67 -6.02
CA TYR A 84 -14.49 -13.31 -7.29
C TYR A 84 -15.90 -13.87 -7.50
N ASN A 85 -16.35 -14.77 -6.61
CA ASN A 85 -17.72 -15.29 -6.68
C ASN A 85 -18.30 -15.60 -5.28
N GLN A 86 -19.60 -15.86 -5.24
CA GLN A 86 -20.30 -16.18 -3.99
C GLN A 86 -20.09 -17.62 -3.49
N GLN A 87 -19.36 -18.46 -4.22
CA GLN A 87 -19.01 -19.82 -3.78
C GLN A 87 -17.81 -19.83 -2.83
N GLY A 88 -17.19 -18.68 -2.63
CA GLY A 88 -15.97 -18.53 -1.83
C GLY A 88 -14.71 -18.85 -2.63
N ASP A 89 -14.77 -18.69 -3.95
CA ASP A 89 -13.63 -18.94 -4.82
C ASP A 89 -12.79 -17.68 -4.96
N ILE A 90 -11.49 -17.86 -4.87
CA ILE A 90 -10.47 -16.83 -4.95
C ILE A 90 -9.68 -17.05 -6.23
N ILE A 91 -9.45 -15.98 -7.00
CA ILE A 91 -8.49 -15.96 -8.10
C ILE A 91 -7.12 -15.58 -7.55
N THR A 92 -6.09 -16.25 -8.05
CA THR A 92 -4.67 -15.97 -7.79
C THR A 92 -3.82 -16.39 -8.98
N ASN A 93 -2.50 -16.16 -8.93
CA ASN A 93 -1.59 -16.72 -9.94
C ASN A 93 -1.31 -18.21 -9.70
N ALA A 94 -0.98 -18.93 -10.77
CA ALA A 94 -0.62 -20.34 -10.70
C ALA A 94 0.68 -20.55 -9.93
N HIS A 95 1.69 -19.70 -10.16
CA HIS A 95 2.97 -19.78 -9.45
C HIS A 95 2.82 -19.59 -7.93
N VAL A 96 1.83 -18.83 -7.47
CA VAL A 96 1.57 -18.61 -6.03
C VAL A 96 1.14 -19.91 -5.33
N VAL A 97 0.46 -20.82 -6.02
CA VAL A 97 -0.06 -22.07 -5.44
C VAL A 97 0.54 -23.31 -6.08
N ALA A 98 1.66 -23.15 -6.81
CA ALA A 98 2.33 -24.24 -7.51
C ALA A 98 2.69 -25.38 -6.52
N GLY A 99 2.36 -26.61 -6.90
CA GLY A 99 2.64 -27.80 -6.07
C GLY A 99 1.73 -27.97 -4.83
N ALA A 100 0.90 -27.00 -4.48
CA ALA A 100 0.02 -27.05 -3.32
C ALA A 100 -1.38 -27.57 -3.68
N LEU A 101 -1.92 -28.49 -2.88
CA LEU A 101 -3.34 -28.88 -2.93
C LEU A 101 -4.19 -28.03 -1.99
N ASN A 102 -3.63 -27.67 -0.85
CA ASN A 102 -4.28 -26.88 0.18
C ASN A 102 -3.37 -25.71 0.55
N VAL A 103 -3.99 -24.59 0.91
CA VAL A 103 -3.29 -23.34 1.25
C VAL A 103 -3.96 -22.71 2.47
N LYS A 104 -3.25 -21.85 3.18
CA LYS A 104 -3.82 -20.98 4.20
C LYS A 104 -4.17 -19.65 3.57
N VAL A 105 -5.37 -19.16 3.85
CA VAL A 105 -5.89 -17.90 3.33
C VAL A 105 -6.14 -16.97 4.50
N LYS A 106 -5.38 -15.88 4.57
CA LYS A 106 -5.56 -14.83 5.59
C LYS A 106 -6.40 -13.70 5.00
N THR A 107 -7.52 -13.43 5.65
CA THR A 107 -8.46 -12.37 5.25
C THR A 107 -8.08 -11.02 5.85
N ALA A 108 -8.62 -9.93 5.31
CA ALA A 108 -8.35 -8.56 5.78
C ALA A 108 -8.72 -8.33 7.27
N ASP A 109 -9.62 -9.14 7.83
CA ASP A 109 -9.98 -9.14 9.25
C ASP A 109 -9.14 -10.14 10.08
N ALA A 110 -7.97 -10.52 9.58
CA ALA A 110 -6.96 -11.36 10.22
C ALA A 110 -7.41 -12.81 10.56
N ARG A 111 -8.48 -13.32 9.91
CA ARG A 111 -8.85 -14.74 10.04
C ARG A 111 -7.99 -15.59 9.12
N THR A 112 -7.48 -16.71 9.63
CA THR A 112 -6.83 -17.75 8.82
C THR A 112 -7.85 -18.84 8.49
N LEU A 113 -8.04 -19.08 7.21
CA LEU A 113 -9.02 -20.04 6.66
C LEU A 113 -8.29 -21.07 5.80
N ASP A 114 -8.86 -22.28 5.73
CA ASP A 114 -8.34 -23.31 4.83
C ASP A 114 -8.90 -23.10 3.43
N GLY A 115 -8.04 -23.12 2.43
CA GLY A 115 -8.36 -23.08 1.03
C GLY A 115 -7.90 -24.34 0.32
N LYS A 116 -8.64 -24.75 -0.72
CA LYS A 116 -8.29 -25.87 -1.60
C LYS A 116 -8.12 -25.34 -3.02
N VAL A 117 -7.02 -25.66 -3.66
CA VAL A 117 -6.81 -25.39 -5.09
C VAL A 117 -7.77 -26.27 -5.88
N ILE A 118 -8.63 -25.65 -6.71
CA ILE A 118 -9.65 -26.33 -7.51
C ILE A 118 -9.40 -26.23 -9.02
N GLY A 119 -8.42 -25.42 -9.41
CA GLY A 119 -7.98 -25.28 -10.80
C GLY A 119 -6.68 -24.50 -10.85
N ILE A 120 -5.78 -24.92 -11.73
CA ILE A 120 -4.48 -24.30 -11.95
C ILE A 120 -4.11 -24.42 -13.43
N GLY A 121 -3.61 -23.33 -14.00
CA GLY A 121 -3.08 -23.30 -15.38
C GLY A 121 -1.70 -23.91 -15.48
N THR A 122 -1.39 -24.51 -16.61
CA THR A 122 -0.07 -25.06 -16.94
C THR A 122 0.76 -24.14 -17.82
N ASP A 123 0.07 -23.39 -18.66
CA ASP A 123 0.61 -22.42 -19.63
C ASP A 123 0.10 -20.99 -19.36
N MET A 124 -0.94 -20.87 -18.56
CA MET A 124 -1.52 -19.61 -18.09
C MET A 124 -1.28 -19.48 -16.59
N ASP A 125 -0.66 -18.37 -16.17
CA ASP A 125 -0.31 -18.13 -14.76
C ASP A 125 -1.52 -17.72 -13.91
N ILE A 126 -2.55 -18.60 -13.84
CA ILE A 126 -3.79 -18.37 -13.09
C ILE A 126 -4.18 -19.63 -12.34
N ALA A 127 -4.71 -19.45 -11.13
CA ALA A 127 -5.31 -20.52 -10.35
C ALA A 127 -6.58 -20.06 -9.63
N VAL A 128 -7.39 -21.03 -9.21
CA VAL A 128 -8.56 -20.81 -8.36
C VAL A 128 -8.46 -21.63 -7.07
N VAL A 129 -8.63 -20.95 -5.96
CA VAL A 129 -8.66 -21.54 -4.60
C VAL A 129 -10.06 -21.41 -4.05
N ARG A 130 -10.68 -22.53 -3.63
CA ARG A 130 -11.98 -22.56 -2.96
C ARG A 130 -11.81 -22.47 -1.45
N VAL A 131 -12.47 -21.49 -0.83
CA VAL A 131 -12.51 -21.27 0.61
C VAL A 131 -13.97 -21.35 1.08
N PRO A 132 -14.47 -22.53 1.53
CA PRO A 132 -15.88 -22.70 1.84
C PRO A 132 -16.42 -21.73 2.89
N LYS A 133 -15.57 -21.27 3.81
CA LYS A 133 -15.93 -20.29 4.86
C LYS A 133 -16.18 -18.88 4.32
N LEU A 134 -15.83 -18.60 3.07
CA LEU A 134 -16.12 -17.34 2.37
C LEU A 134 -17.37 -17.43 1.49
N ALA A 135 -18.02 -18.57 1.42
CA ALA A 135 -19.27 -18.72 0.66
C ALA A 135 -20.35 -17.76 1.19
N GLY A 136 -21.06 -17.12 0.26
CA GLY A 136 -22.07 -16.09 0.58
C GLY A 136 -21.49 -14.68 0.82
N THR A 137 -20.17 -14.52 0.86
CA THR A 137 -19.54 -13.19 0.92
C THR A 137 -19.64 -12.51 -0.45
N GLU A 138 -19.91 -11.21 -0.43
CA GLU A 138 -19.99 -10.40 -1.67
C GLU A 138 -18.60 -10.31 -2.34
N PRO A 139 -18.48 -10.75 -3.61
CA PRO A 139 -17.19 -10.77 -4.30
C PRO A 139 -16.82 -9.39 -4.88
N LEU A 140 -15.59 -9.28 -5.41
CA LEU A 140 -15.22 -8.22 -6.34
C LEU A 140 -15.91 -8.46 -7.69
N LEU A 141 -16.29 -7.37 -8.33
CA LEU A 141 -16.88 -7.41 -9.66
C LEU A 141 -15.76 -7.44 -10.71
N LEU A 142 -15.77 -8.45 -11.55
CA LEU A 142 -14.89 -8.49 -12.72
C LEU A 142 -15.45 -7.56 -13.81
N SER A 143 -14.59 -6.77 -14.43
CA SER A 143 -14.98 -5.92 -15.54
C SER A 143 -15.54 -6.77 -16.71
N LYS A 144 -16.72 -6.38 -17.18
CA LYS A 144 -17.41 -7.13 -18.25
C LYS A 144 -17.00 -6.68 -19.64
N ASN A 145 -16.59 -5.43 -19.76
CA ASN A 145 -16.43 -4.79 -21.08
C ASN A 145 -14.96 -4.74 -21.53
N ASN A 146 -14.04 -5.18 -20.68
CA ASN A 146 -12.60 -5.23 -21.01
C ASN A 146 -12.02 -3.94 -21.59
N THR A 147 -12.55 -2.81 -21.20
CA THR A 147 -12.18 -1.52 -21.72
C THR A 147 -11.23 -0.82 -20.72
N ALA A 148 -10.02 -1.36 -20.62
CA ALA A 148 -8.95 -0.58 -20.03
C ALA A 148 -8.28 0.22 -21.16
N ASP A 149 -8.20 1.52 -21.00
CA ASP A 149 -7.50 2.40 -21.92
C ASP A 149 -6.18 2.89 -21.31
N VAL A 150 -5.21 3.19 -22.17
CA VAL A 150 -3.96 3.82 -21.72
C VAL A 150 -4.30 5.17 -21.09
N GLY A 151 -3.84 5.36 -19.85
CA GLY A 151 -4.14 6.55 -19.04
C GLY A 151 -5.19 6.32 -17.95
N ASP A 152 -5.89 5.18 -17.94
CA ASP A 152 -6.83 4.85 -16.87
C ASP A 152 -6.12 4.73 -15.54
N ASN A 153 -6.66 5.38 -14.50
CA ASN A 153 -6.15 5.25 -13.15
C ASN A 153 -6.47 3.87 -12.57
N VAL A 154 -5.46 3.23 -12.01
CA VAL A 154 -5.57 1.89 -11.46
C VAL A 154 -4.98 1.79 -10.05
N LEU A 155 -5.50 0.81 -9.31
CA LEU A 155 -5.03 0.42 -8.00
C LEU A 155 -4.57 -1.04 -8.08
N ALA A 156 -3.32 -1.31 -7.78
CA ALA A 156 -2.86 -2.68 -7.59
C ALA A 156 -2.91 -3.01 -6.10
N LEU A 157 -3.67 -4.04 -5.74
CA LEU A 157 -3.84 -4.47 -4.36
C LEU A 157 -3.14 -5.81 -4.14
N GLY A 158 -2.60 -5.98 -2.93
CA GLY A 158 -1.98 -7.23 -2.53
C GLY A 158 -1.56 -7.22 -1.07
N SER A 159 -0.78 -8.23 -0.70
CA SER A 159 -0.25 -8.40 0.65
C SER A 159 1.25 -8.69 0.58
N PRO A 160 2.05 -7.76 0.02
CA PRO A 160 3.48 -7.97 -0.13
C PRO A 160 4.13 -8.17 1.23
N LEU A 161 5.04 -9.15 1.33
CA LEU A 161 5.87 -9.41 2.51
C LEU A 161 5.06 -9.58 3.82
N GLY A 162 3.84 -10.09 3.73
CA GLY A 162 2.95 -10.21 4.89
C GLY A 162 2.31 -8.89 5.35
N LEU A 163 2.60 -7.76 4.69
CA LEU A 163 1.90 -6.49 4.90
C LEU A 163 0.54 -6.56 4.20
N GLN A 164 -0.48 -6.98 4.94
CA GLN A 164 -1.84 -7.10 4.41
C GLN A 164 -2.38 -5.75 3.94
N ASN A 165 -3.15 -5.79 2.84
CA ASN A 165 -3.85 -4.63 2.30
C ASN A 165 -2.95 -3.50 1.77
N THR A 166 -1.79 -3.82 1.23
CA THR A 166 -0.97 -2.83 0.52
C THR A 166 -1.64 -2.45 -0.79
N ILE A 167 -1.63 -1.16 -1.09
CA ILE A 167 -2.19 -0.59 -2.32
C ILE A 167 -1.13 0.30 -2.95
N THR A 168 -0.88 0.05 -4.21
CA THR A 168 -0.10 0.96 -5.04
C THR A 168 -0.99 1.57 -6.12
N THR A 169 -0.73 2.81 -6.49
CA THR A 169 -1.51 3.55 -7.48
C THR A 169 -0.68 3.79 -8.73
N GLY A 170 -1.34 3.83 -9.87
CA GLY A 170 -0.70 4.11 -11.13
C GLY A 170 -1.71 4.25 -12.25
N ILE A 171 -1.24 4.11 -13.48
CA ILE A 171 -2.08 4.12 -14.68
C ILE A 171 -1.79 2.91 -15.55
N ILE A 172 -2.74 2.56 -16.43
CA ILE A 172 -2.44 1.70 -17.57
C ILE A 172 -1.47 2.48 -18.48
N SER A 173 -0.24 1.97 -18.62
CA SER A 173 0.80 2.60 -19.45
C SER A 173 1.01 1.92 -20.79
N GLY A 174 0.38 0.76 -21.00
CA GLY A 174 0.41 0.04 -22.28
C GLY A 174 -0.56 -1.14 -22.28
N LEU A 175 -0.93 -1.58 -23.48
CA LEU A 175 -1.83 -2.70 -23.72
C LEU A 175 -1.17 -3.71 -24.68
N GLY A 176 -1.67 -4.96 -24.67
CA GLY A 176 -1.25 -5.98 -25.62
C GLY A 176 0.23 -6.36 -25.51
N ARG A 177 0.75 -6.54 -24.28
CA ARG A 177 2.11 -7.01 -24.08
C ARG A 177 2.13 -8.52 -24.03
N ASP A 178 3.02 -9.12 -24.83
CA ASP A 178 3.19 -10.58 -24.93
C ASP A 178 4.60 -10.96 -24.61
N PHE A 179 4.79 -11.98 -23.78
CA PHE A 179 6.10 -12.61 -23.51
C PHE A 179 5.89 -13.98 -22.86
N THR A 180 6.95 -14.74 -22.75
CA THR A 180 6.96 -16.06 -22.13
C THR A 180 7.99 -16.08 -21.00
N ILE A 181 7.55 -16.56 -19.84
CA ILE A 181 8.42 -16.95 -18.72
C ILE A 181 8.02 -18.38 -18.39
N ASP A 182 8.88 -19.33 -18.74
CA ASP A 182 8.59 -20.75 -18.56
C ASP A 182 8.09 -21.06 -17.15
N PRO A 183 7.00 -21.85 -17.02
CA PRO A 183 6.24 -22.51 -18.09
C PRO A 183 5.09 -21.66 -18.65
N TYR A 184 4.96 -20.39 -18.25
CA TYR A 184 3.78 -19.57 -18.55
C TYR A 184 3.97 -18.70 -19.80
N VAL A 185 2.91 -18.65 -20.61
CA VAL A 185 2.79 -17.76 -21.77
C VAL A 185 1.84 -16.63 -21.40
N TYR A 186 2.34 -15.43 -21.38
CA TYR A 186 1.57 -14.23 -21.08
C TYR A 186 1.19 -13.52 -22.36
N THR A 187 -0.11 -13.33 -22.57
CA THR A 187 -0.64 -12.68 -23.77
C THR A 187 -1.56 -11.52 -23.39
N ASN A 188 -1.54 -10.49 -24.22
CA ASN A 188 -2.43 -9.33 -24.12
C ASN A 188 -2.37 -8.61 -22.75
N LEU A 189 -1.23 -8.64 -22.07
CA LEU A 189 -1.09 -8.06 -20.74
C LEU A 189 -1.28 -6.54 -20.73
N TYR A 190 -1.80 -6.04 -19.63
CA TYR A 190 -1.71 -4.62 -19.27
C TYR A 190 -0.33 -4.33 -18.69
N GLN A 191 0.33 -3.32 -19.24
CA GLN A 191 1.49 -2.69 -18.63
C GLN A 191 1.00 -1.55 -17.73
N ILE A 192 1.47 -1.49 -16.50
CA ILE A 192 1.03 -0.51 -15.50
C ILE A 192 2.22 0.21 -14.90
N SER A 193 2.01 1.44 -14.46
CA SER A 193 3.00 2.21 -13.71
C SER A 193 2.85 2.05 -12.19
N ALA A 194 1.79 1.36 -11.72
CA ALA A 194 1.67 1.01 -10.32
C ALA A 194 2.79 0.05 -9.93
N PRO A 195 3.58 0.34 -8.88
CA PRO A 195 4.62 -0.56 -8.41
C PRO A 195 4.05 -1.93 -8.04
N ILE A 196 4.64 -3.00 -8.57
CA ILE A 196 4.33 -4.39 -8.25
C ILE A 196 5.56 -5.01 -7.61
N ALA A 197 5.36 -5.65 -6.48
CA ALA A 197 6.39 -6.29 -5.68
C ALA A 197 6.02 -7.76 -5.39
N PRO A 198 6.99 -8.61 -5.01
CA PRO A 198 6.71 -9.93 -4.48
C PRO A 198 5.65 -9.88 -3.39
N GLY A 199 4.61 -10.73 -3.51
CA GLY A 199 3.44 -10.71 -2.63
C GLY A 199 2.23 -9.94 -3.17
N ASN A 200 2.37 -9.06 -4.17
CA ASN A 200 1.24 -8.51 -4.92
C ASN A 200 0.74 -9.46 -6.00
N SER A 201 1.56 -10.45 -6.41
CA SER A 201 1.18 -11.49 -7.37
C SER A 201 -0.11 -12.18 -6.96
N GLY A 202 -1.04 -12.32 -7.88
CA GLY A 202 -2.37 -12.89 -7.67
C GLY A 202 -3.40 -11.90 -7.13
N GLY A 203 -2.99 -10.73 -6.66
CA GLY A 203 -3.90 -9.67 -6.25
C GLY A 203 -4.59 -8.98 -7.42
N PRO A 204 -5.68 -8.26 -7.20
CA PRO A 204 -6.44 -7.61 -8.26
C PRO A 204 -5.81 -6.29 -8.72
N LEU A 205 -5.90 -6.01 -10.01
CA LEU A 205 -5.80 -4.67 -10.58
C LEU A 205 -7.20 -4.08 -10.67
N ILE A 206 -7.45 -2.98 -9.97
CA ILE A 206 -8.76 -2.34 -9.85
C ILE A 206 -8.79 -1.03 -10.66
N HIS A 207 -9.85 -0.81 -11.40
CA HIS A 207 -10.13 0.51 -11.98
C HIS A 207 -10.48 1.51 -10.87
N ALA A 208 -9.73 2.59 -10.75
CA ALA A 208 -9.84 3.51 -9.61
C ALA A 208 -11.21 4.21 -9.49
N ASP A 209 -11.91 4.44 -10.62
CA ASP A 209 -13.18 5.15 -10.64
C ASP A 209 -14.40 4.23 -10.48
N THR A 210 -14.29 2.96 -10.90
CA THR A 210 -15.45 2.03 -10.88
C THR A 210 -15.36 0.98 -9.77
N GLY A 211 -14.14 0.64 -9.31
CA GLY A 211 -13.90 -0.44 -8.36
C GLY A 211 -14.00 -1.83 -8.98
N GLU A 212 -14.11 -1.93 -10.29
CA GLU A 212 -14.12 -3.21 -11.01
C GLU A 212 -12.69 -3.76 -11.18
N VAL A 213 -12.57 -5.08 -11.17
CA VAL A 213 -11.30 -5.77 -11.43
C VAL A 213 -11.05 -5.78 -12.94
N LEU A 214 -9.97 -5.14 -13.36
CA LEU A 214 -9.48 -5.15 -14.74
C LEU A 214 -8.57 -6.34 -15.02
N GLY A 215 -7.78 -6.75 -14.03
CA GLY A 215 -6.76 -7.79 -14.22
C GLY A 215 -6.25 -8.37 -12.92
N ILE A 216 -5.29 -9.27 -13.04
CA ILE A 216 -4.58 -9.93 -11.95
C ILE A 216 -3.12 -9.51 -12.01
N ASN A 217 -2.61 -8.91 -10.93
CA ASN A 217 -1.23 -8.49 -10.85
C ASN A 217 -0.31 -9.71 -10.92
N SER A 218 0.72 -9.63 -11.75
CA SER A 218 1.78 -10.62 -11.80
C SER A 218 3.10 -9.90 -11.63
N ALA A 219 3.76 -10.13 -10.48
CA ALA A 219 5.10 -9.61 -10.25
C ALA A 219 6.05 -10.43 -11.12
N MET A 220 6.65 -9.76 -12.06
CA MET A 220 7.67 -10.33 -12.91
C MET A 220 8.99 -9.66 -12.63
N ALA A 221 10.06 -10.46 -12.62
CA ALA A 221 11.41 -9.96 -12.54
C ALA A 221 11.66 -9.03 -13.73
N SER A 222 11.44 -7.75 -13.57
CA SER A 222 12.00 -6.74 -14.44
C SER A 222 13.15 -6.08 -13.68
N GLU A 223 14.24 -5.82 -14.38
CA GLU A 223 15.37 -5.06 -13.85
C GLU A 223 15.00 -3.64 -13.40
N SER A 224 13.73 -3.24 -13.62
CA SER A 224 13.18 -1.95 -13.17
C SER A 224 11.90 -2.17 -12.36
N ASN A 225 11.90 -1.78 -11.10
CA ASN A 225 10.75 -1.78 -10.19
C ASN A 225 9.62 -0.80 -10.61
N THR A 226 9.73 -0.17 -11.79
CA THR A 226 8.81 0.88 -12.26
C THR A 226 7.78 0.39 -13.29
N ILE A 227 7.87 -0.86 -13.73
CA ILE A 227 6.95 -1.44 -14.71
C ILE A 227 6.31 -2.68 -14.12
N GLY A 228 5.01 -2.64 -13.90
CA GLY A 228 4.20 -3.78 -13.51
C GLY A 228 3.43 -4.35 -14.70
N PHE A 229 3.00 -5.61 -14.56
CA PHE A 229 2.15 -6.27 -15.54
C PHE A 229 0.94 -6.88 -14.86
N SER A 230 -0.18 -6.94 -15.59
CA SER A 230 -1.41 -7.53 -15.08
C SER A 230 -2.09 -8.33 -16.18
N ILE A 231 -2.53 -9.53 -15.83
CA ILE A 231 -3.26 -10.42 -16.75
C ILE A 231 -4.71 -9.93 -16.83
N PRO A 232 -5.24 -9.56 -18.00
CA PRO A 232 -6.61 -9.07 -18.12
C PRO A 232 -7.63 -10.12 -17.70
N VAL A 233 -8.70 -9.70 -17.01
CA VAL A 233 -9.78 -10.63 -16.61
C VAL A 233 -10.48 -11.27 -17.80
N SER A 234 -10.49 -10.63 -18.98
CA SER A 234 -11.01 -11.20 -20.21
C SER A 234 -10.35 -12.51 -20.62
N GLU A 235 -9.05 -12.55 -20.46
CA GLU A 235 -8.25 -13.70 -20.89
C GLU A 235 -8.52 -14.94 -20.01
N ILE A 236 -9.02 -14.73 -18.80
CA ILE A 236 -9.14 -15.78 -17.79
C ILE A 236 -10.56 -16.13 -17.38
N GLN A 237 -11.53 -15.25 -17.62
CA GLN A 237 -12.88 -15.36 -17.05
C GLN A 237 -13.56 -16.68 -17.37
N GLU A 238 -13.47 -17.18 -18.58
CA GLU A 238 -14.06 -18.46 -18.99
C GLU A 238 -13.41 -19.62 -18.24
N THR A 239 -12.10 -19.61 -18.14
CA THR A 239 -11.31 -20.66 -17.49
C THR A 239 -11.61 -20.75 -15.99
N VAL A 240 -11.59 -19.63 -15.27
CA VAL A 240 -11.85 -19.62 -13.82
C VAL A 240 -13.30 -20.01 -13.52
N GLN A 241 -14.28 -19.59 -14.35
CA GLN A 241 -15.67 -20.01 -14.21
C GLN A 241 -15.86 -21.52 -14.46
N LYS A 242 -15.12 -22.09 -15.42
CA LYS A 242 -15.14 -23.53 -15.68
C LYS A 242 -14.61 -24.30 -14.48
N TRP A 243 -13.51 -23.88 -13.88
CA TRP A 243 -12.96 -24.53 -12.68
C TRP A 243 -13.89 -24.41 -11.48
N SER A 244 -14.54 -23.25 -11.31
CA SER A 244 -15.51 -23.09 -10.22
C SER A 244 -16.73 -23.98 -10.35
N LYS A 245 -17.23 -24.19 -11.57
CA LYS A 245 -18.36 -25.09 -11.85
C LYS A 245 -17.95 -26.57 -11.79
N ASN A 246 -16.77 -26.87 -12.31
CA ASN A 246 -16.22 -28.22 -12.45
C ASN A 246 -14.77 -28.22 -11.96
N PRO A 247 -14.53 -28.36 -10.67
CA PRO A 247 -13.18 -28.47 -10.12
C PRO A 247 -12.36 -29.57 -10.80
N MET A 248 -11.07 -29.31 -11.00
CA MET A 248 -10.14 -30.31 -11.51
C MET A 248 -10.10 -31.51 -10.56
N LYS A 249 -10.18 -32.72 -11.09
CA LYS A 249 -10.10 -33.96 -10.30
C LYS A 249 -8.68 -34.22 -9.82
N GLU A 250 -7.73 -33.94 -10.69
CA GLU A 250 -6.29 -34.04 -10.45
C GLU A 250 -5.69 -32.71 -10.92
N LEU A 251 -4.93 -32.08 -10.03
CA LEU A 251 -4.18 -30.89 -10.42
C LEU A 251 -2.94 -31.34 -11.20
N PRO A 252 -2.60 -30.67 -12.30
CA PRO A 252 -1.35 -30.92 -12.97
C PRO A 252 -0.23 -30.75 -11.93
N THR A 253 0.66 -31.73 -11.84
CA THR A 253 1.96 -31.49 -11.23
C THR A 253 2.70 -30.52 -12.15
N THR A 254 2.52 -29.25 -11.92
CA THR A 254 3.49 -28.29 -12.39
C THR A 254 4.76 -28.58 -11.59
N SER A 255 5.57 -29.51 -12.07
CA SER A 255 6.98 -29.42 -11.82
C SER A 255 7.37 -28.06 -12.43
N ALA A 256 7.39 -27.00 -11.66
CA ALA A 256 8.45 -26.05 -11.82
C ALA A 256 9.68 -26.95 -11.89
N SER A 257 10.17 -27.22 -13.10
CA SER A 257 11.37 -27.99 -13.29
C SER A 257 12.39 -27.25 -12.43
N SER A 258 12.90 -27.97 -11.44
CA SER A 258 14.07 -27.56 -10.67
C SER A 258 15.31 -27.66 -11.57
N GLU A 259 15.23 -27.15 -12.77
CA GLU A 259 16.35 -26.80 -13.61
C GLU A 259 16.41 -25.27 -13.56
N ASP A 260 17.11 -24.78 -12.53
CA ASP A 260 17.80 -23.49 -12.45
C ASP A 260 17.17 -22.28 -13.19
N VAL A 261 15.83 -22.10 -13.14
CA VAL A 261 15.30 -20.78 -12.93
C VAL A 261 15.28 -20.65 -11.42
N ASP A 262 16.35 -20.15 -10.91
CA ASP A 262 16.49 -19.64 -9.56
C ASP A 262 15.40 -18.55 -9.40
N TYR A 263 14.14 -18.96 -9.12
CA TYR A 263 13.24 -18.11 -8.37
C TYR A 263 13.88 -18.09 -6.98
N ASP A 264 14.99 -17.38 -6.92
CA ASP A 264 15.51 -16.93 -5.67
C ASP A 264 14.31 -16.31 -4.95
N MET A 265 13.77 -17.05 -3.99
CA MET A 265 12.91 -16.45 -2.96
C MET A 265 13.63 -15.16 -2.65
N PRO A 266 13.00 -13.97 -2.78
CA PRO A 266 13.73 -12.74 -2.57
C PRO A 266 14.55 -12.94 -1.31
N SER A 267 15.85 -12.86 -1.44
CA SER A 267 16.72 -13.07 -0.30
C SER A 267 16.28 -12.10 0.78
N ILE A 268 16.51 -12.38 2.04
CA ILE A 268 16.19 -11.43 3.10
C ILE A 268 16.83 -10.06 2.79
N GLU A 269 17.91 -10.05 2.00
CA GLU A 269 18.57 -8.86 1.48
C GLU A 269 17.69 -8.12 0.47
N ASP A 270 17.04 -8.82 -0.46
CA ASP A 270 16.12 -8.22 -1.45
C ASP A 270 14.88 -7.67 -0.76
N GLU A 271 14.34 -8.42 0.19
CA GLU A 271 13.23 -7.97 1.03
C GLU A 271 13.60 -6.69 1.79
N ALA A 272 14.79 -6.64 2.37
CA ALA A 272 15.27 -5.48 3.11
C ALA A 272 15.48 -4.26 2.21
N GLN A 273 16.01 -4.45 0.99
CA GLN A 273 16.13 -3.38 -0.01
C GLN A 273 14.75 -2.86 -0.42
N TYR A 274 13.79 -3.76 -0.64
CA TYR A 274 12.42 -3.38 -0.95
C TYR A 274 11.78 -2.55 0.17
N ILE A 275 11.88 -2.97 1.44
CA ILE A 275 11.33 -2.24 2.59
C ILE A 275 11.92 -0.82 2.68
N VAL A 276 13.21 -0.66 2.47
CA VAL A 276 13.86 0.67 2.50
C VAL A 276 13.44 1.51 1.28
N SER A 277 13.32 0.90 0.12
CA SER A 277 12.82 1.59 -1.09
C SER A 277 11.39 2.06 -0.91
N TYR A 278 10.52 1.19 -0.39
CA TYR A 278 9.12 1.51 -0.13
C TYR A 278 8.94 2.58 0.95
N PHE A 279 9.85 2.62 1.94
CA PHE A 279 9.91 3.70 2.93
C PHE A 279 10.13 5.06 2.27
N TYR A 280 11.10 5.18 1.35
CA TYR A 280 11.38 6.44 0.66
C TYR A 280 10.32 6.81 -0.37
N GLU A 281 9.76 5.83 -1.06
CA GLU A 281 8.61 6.04 -1.96
C GLU A 281 7.42 6.61 -1.19
N SER A 282 7.09 6.00 -0.04
CA SER A 282 6.01 6.50 0.83
C SER A 282 6.27 7.93 1.31
N LEU A 283 7.51 8.28 1.65
CA LEU A 283 7.88 9.66 2.00
C LEU A 283 7.69 10.63 0.82
N SER A 284 8.11 10.24 -0.39
CA SER A 284 7.95 11.05 -1.61
C SER A 284 6.48 11.30 -1.94
N MET A 285 5.62 10.30 -1.72
CA MET A 285 4.17 10.41 -1.88
C MET A 285 3.47 11.11 -0.70
N GLN A 286 4.23 11.54 0.33
CA GLN A 286 3.71 12.10 1.57
C GLN A 286 2.77 11.12 2.34
N ASP A 287 2.86 9.83 2.08
CA ASP A 287 2.21 8.78 2.86
C ASP A 287 3.03 8.45 4.11
N TYR A 288 3.02 9.39 5.05
CA TYR A 288 3.76 9.27 6.30
C TYR A 288 3.24 8.14 7.21
N VAL A 289 1.98 7.72 7.03
CA VAL A 289 1.41 6.62 7.81
C VAL A 289 2.08 5.31 7.41
N THR A 290 2.14 5.04 6.11
CA THR A 290 2.82 3.85 5.57
C THR A 290 4.30 3.87 5.92
N ALA A 291 5.01 4.97 5.64
CA ALA A 291 6.42 5.10 5.99
C ALA A 291 6.69 4.83 7.49
N TYR A 292 5.89 5.42 8.38
CA TYR A 292 6.01 5.20 9.82
C TYR A 292 5.72 3.76 10.24
N SER A 293 4.79 3.09 9.56
CA SER A 293 4.43 1.70 9.84
C SER A 293 5.56 0.71 9.54
N LEU A 294 6.49 1.05 8.65
CA LEU A 294 7.66 0.23 8.32
C LEU A 294 8.74 0.26 9.40
N LEU A 295 8.68 1.23 10.32
CA LEU A 295 9.62 1.32 11.44
C LEU A 295 9.29 0.28 12.53
N GLY A 296 10.32 -0.29 13.15
CA GLY A 296 10.18 -1.22 14.25
C GLY A 296 9.62 -0.57 15.52
N SER A 297 9.01 -1.38 16.38
CA SER A 297 8.30 -0.98 17.59
C SER A 297 9.17 -0.14 18.56
N ARG A 298 10.46 -0.49 18.67
CA ARG A 298 11.42 0.29 19.48
C ARG A 298 11.66 1.69 18.91
N TRP A 299 11.68 1.84 17.59
CA TRP A 299 11.84 3.15 16.97
C TRP A 299 10.58 3.98 17.17
N GLN A 300 9.41 3.38 16.92
CA GLN A 300 8.10 4.03 17.10
C GLN A 300 7.86 4.47 18.57
N SER A 301 8.34 3.71 19.56
CA SER A 301 8.22 4.11 20.96
C SER A 301 9.07 5.32 21.36
N ASN A 302 10.15 5.60 20.60
CA ASN A 302 11.04 6.74 20.83
C ASN A 302 10.77 7.95 19.93
N LEU A 303 9.97 7.78 18.87
CA LEU A 303 9.64 8.81 17.89
C LEU A 303 8.14 8.74 17.60
N SER A 304 7.39 9.72 18.12
CA SER A 304 5.95 9.77 17.86
C SER A 304 5.65 9.95 16.35
N TYR A 305 4.47 9.48 15.89
CA TYR A 305 4.05 9.72 14.51
C TYR A 305 4.04 11.22 14.14
N ALA A 306 3.63 12.08 15.10
CA ALA A 306 3.60 13.52 14.87
C ALA A 306 5.00 14.09 14.62
N ASP A 307 5.98 13.69 15.44
CA ASP A 307 7.38 14.13 15.30
C ASP A 307 8.03 13.54 14.04
N PHE A 308 7.75 12.27 13.72
CA PHE A 308 8.17 11.63 12.48
C PHE A 308 7.68 12.43 11.26
N ARG A 309 6.36 12.65 11.17
CA ARG A 309 5.75 13.42 10.09
C ARG A 309 6.34 14.83 9.98
N GLN A 310 6.53 15.50 11.13
CA GLN A 310 7.12 16.85 11.15
C GLN A 310 8.55 16.85 10.64
N GLY A 311 9.32 15.78 10.86
CA GLY A 311 10.69 15.63 10.35
C GLY A 311 10.78 15.54 8.83
N TYR A 312 9.73 15.03 8.18
CA TYR A 312 9.71 14.82 6.72
C TYR A 312 8.75 15.73 5.95
N ILE A 313 8.01 16.62 6.62
CA ILE A 313 6.98 17.45 5.96
C ILE A 313 7.57 18.40 4.90
N GLN A 314 8.85 18.74 5.00
CA GLN A 314 9.56 19.59 4.05
C GLN A 314 10.35 18.78 3.01
N THR A 315 10.34 17.46 3.10
CA THR A 315 10.92 16.56 2.10
C THR A 315 9.94 16.44 0.94
N GLY A 316 10.42 16.67 -0.27
CA GLY A 316 9.70 16.43 -1.50
C GLY A 316 10.02 15.05 -2.05
N GLU A 317 10.36 14.98 -3.33
CA GLU A 317 10.78 13.74 -3.99
C GLU A 317 12.10 13.23 -3.42
N VAL A 318 12.20 11.91 -3.24
CA VAL A 318 13.44 11.23 -2.83
C VAL A 318 13.81 10.21 -3.91
N SER A 319 14.96 10.41 -4.52
CA SER A 319 15.55 9.47 -5.48
C SER A 319 16.56 8.58 -4.76
N ILE A 320 16.51 7.28 -5.02
CA ILE A 320 17.52 6.33 -4.56
C ILE A 320 18.59 6.22 -5.62
N ASP A 321 19.80 6.63 -5.29
CA ASP A 321 20.96 6.61 -6.19
C ASP A 321 21.67 5.24 -6.15
N SER A 322 21.72 4.61 -4.97
CA SER A 322 22.20 3.24 -4.78
C SER A 322 21.61 2.63 -3.51
N ILE A 323 21.39 1.31 -3.54
CA ILE A 323 20.95 0.55 -2.37
C ILE A 323 21.63 -0.81 -2.37
N ILE A 324 22.21 -1.19 -1.24
CA ILE A 324 22.93 -2.46 -1.06
C ILE A 324 22.53 -3.03 0.29
N ALA A 325 22.10 -4.28 0.31
CA ALA A 325 21.83 -5.01 1.55
C ALA A 325 22.86 -6.11 1.78
N SER A 326 23.07 -6.46 3.03
CA SER A 326 23.90 -7.57 3.45
C SER A 326 23.38 -8.20 4.73
N LYS A 327 23.24 -9.51 4.75
CA LYS A 327 22.82 -10.27 5.93
C LYS A 327 23.90 -10.22 7.02
N ASP A 328 23.45 -10.03 8.26
CA ASP A 328 24.29 -10.01 9.47
C ASP A 328 23.58 -10.77 10.59
N GLY A 329 23.74 -12.08 10.62
CA GLY A 329 23.01 -12.99 11.54
C GLY A 329 21.51 -13.01 11.22
N ASP A 330 20.67 -12.69 12.20
CA ASP A 330 19.21 -12.60 12.08
C ASP A 330 18.73 -11.21 11.59
N GLN A 331 19.65 -10.33 11.23
CA GLN A 331 19.35 -8.97 10.78
C GLN A 331 19.94 -8.74 9.39
N VAL A 332 19.48 -7.66 8.75
CA VAL A 332 20.01 -7.20 7.47
C VAL A 332 20.46 -5.75 7.60
N LYS A 333 21.67 -5.48 7.17
CA LYS A 333 22.19 -4.12 7.02
C LYS A 333 21.94 -3.63 5.61
N VAL A 334 21.26 -2.48 5.49
CA VAL A 334 21.01 -1.81 4.22
C VAL A 334 21.74 -0.48 4.20
N THR A 335 22.62 -0.32 3.24
CA THR A 335 23.25 0.97 2.93
C THR A 335 22.57 1.57 1.73
N VAL A 336 22.05 2.78 1.85
CA VAL A 336 21.36 3.48 0.78
C VAL A 336 21.96 4.88 0.61
N GLU A 337 22.16 5.27 -0.63
CA GLU A 337 22.49 6.63 -1.02
C GLU A 337 21.27 7.24 -1.73
N ILE A 338 20.85 8.41 -1.28
CA ILE A 338 19.66 9.08 -1.77
C ILE A 338 19.95 10.53 -2.10
N THR A 339 19.19 11.07 -3.03
CA THR A 339 19.07 12.50 -3.27
C THR A 339 17.65 12.94 -2.95
N ALA A 340 17.51 13.83 -1.95
CA ALA A 340 16.22 14.30 -1.48
C ALA A 340 16.00 15.78 -1.87
N GLU A 341 14.79 16.08 -2.33
CA GLU A 341 14.30 17.44 -2.47
C GLU A 341 13.90 17.99 -1.10
N GLU A 342 14.54 19.06 -0.68
CA GLU A 342 14.24 19.76 0.58
C GLU A 342 13.63 21.15 0.28
N ARG A 343 12.44 21.40 0.79
CA ARG A 343 11.76 22.69 0.69
C ARG A 343 12.21 23.59 1.83
N LYS A 344 12.86 24.71 1.51
CA LYS A 344 13.33 25.70 2.46
C LYS A 344 12.67 27.05 2.17
N ASP A 345 12.70 27.96 3.12
CA ASP A 345 12.18 29.33 2.95
C ASP A 345 12.83 30.08 1.76
N THR A 346 14.04 29.68 1.39
CA THR A 346 14.81 30.25 0.28
C THR A 346 14.59 29.56 -1.06
N GLY A 347 13.76 28.50 -1.11
CA GLY A 347 13.49 27.68 -2.30
C GLY A 347 13.84 26.22 -2.11
N THR A 348 13.75 25.45 -3.18
CA THR A 348 14.04 24.01 -3.19
C THR A 348 15.54 23.76 -3.29
N VAL A 349 16.06 22.85 -2.48
CA VAL A 349 17.45 22.41 -2.47
C VAL A 349 17.50 20.89 -2.57
N TYR A 350 18.36 20.37 -3.42
CA TYR A 350 18.65 18.94 -3.49
C TYR A 350 19.84 18.61 -2.59
N SER A 351 19.69 17.58 -1.77
CA SER A 351 20.70 17.16 -0.81
C SER A 351 20.92 15.67 -0.90
N SER A 352 22.16 15.24 -1.01
CA SER A 352 22.50 13.81 -1.04
C SER A 352 22.86 13.31 0.36
N TYR A 353 22.42 12.11 0.67
CA TYR A 353 22.62 11.46 1.96
C TYR A 353 23.07 10.01 1.77
N LYS A 354 23.96 9.57 2.65
CA LYS A 354 24.30 8.16 2.83
C LYS A 354 23.75 7.69 4.16
N LEU A 355 22.89 6.67 4.10
CA LEU A 355 22.20 6.14 5.27
C LEU A 355 22.48 4.64 5.40
N ASN A 356 22.53 4.20 6.67
CA ASN A 356 22.67 2.79 7.00
C ASN A 356 21.52 2.40 7.90
N TYR A 357 20.74 1.42 7.48
CA TYR A 357 19.63 0.84 8.21
C TYR A 357 19.97 -0.55 8.71
N VAL A 358 19.34 -0.94 9.79
CA VAL A 358 19.32 -2.32 10.27
C VAL A 358 17.87 -2.76 10.26
N LEU A 359 17.58 -3.84 9.57
CA LEU A 359 16.27 -4.46 9.51
C LEU A 359 16.29 -5.81 10.24
N GLY A 360 15.14 -6.20 10.75
CA GLY A 360 14.93 -7.48 11.41
C GLY A 360 13.45 -7.75 11.62
N TYR A 361 13.11 -9.00 11.92
CA TYR A 361 11.73 -9.42 12.09
C TYR A 361 11.16 -8.99 13.44
N GLU A 362 9.97 -8.42 13.43
CA GLU A 362 9.09 -8.19 14.58
C GLU A 362 7.72 -8.78 14.26
N ASN A 363 7.28 -9.79 15.00
CA ASN A 363 6.01 -10.52 14.76
C ASN A 363 5.90 -11.04 13.32
N ASP A 364 6.93 -11.69 12.84
CA ASP A 364 7.05 -12.27 11.50
C ASP A 364 6.98 -11.25 10.35
N ILE A 365 7.19 -9.97 10.63
CA ILE A 365 7.23 -8.89 9.65
C ILE A 365 8.61 -8.21 9.69
N LEU A 366 9.27 -8.10 8.55
CA LEU A 366 10.54 -7.37 8.45
C LEU A 366 10.32 -5.86 8.65
N LYS A 367 11.06 -5.26 9.58
CA LYS A 367 10.93 -3.84 9.99
C LYS A 367 12.27 -3.13 9.99
N ILE A 368 12.25 -1.83 9.80
CA ILE A 368 13.43 -0.96 9.97
C ILE A 368 13.62 -0.71 11.46
N LEU A 369 14.56 -1.44 12.08
CA LEU A 369 14.80 -1.41 13.52
C LEU A 369 15.60 -0.19 13.95
N SER A 370 16.53 0.27 13.11
CA SER A 370 17.35 1.46 13.36
C SER A 370 17.91 2.03 12.07
N GLY A 371 18.28 3.31 12.10
CA GLY A 371 18.92 3.99 10.99
C GLY A 371 19.86 5.10 11.44
N LYS A 372 20.93 5.32 10.67
CA LYS A 372 21.87 6.43 10.85
C LYS A 372 22.23 6.98 9.48
N GLY A 373 22.23 8.29 9.34
CA GLY A 373 22.57 8.95 8.09
C GLY A 373 23.57 10.07 8.28
N THR A 374 24.29 10.34 7.21
CA THR A 374 25.19 11.51 7.09
C THR A 374 24.87 12.20 5.78
N LYS A 375 24.84 13.53 5.79
CA LYS A 375 24.75 14.31 4.56
C LYS A 375 26.07 14.18 3.82
N SER A 376 26.00 13.83 2.54
CA SER A 376 27.16 13.80 1.67
C SER A 376 27.53 15.24 1.32
N ASN A 377 28.77 15.65 1.63
CA ASN A 377 29.27 16.92 1.16
C ASN A 377 29.60 16.74 -0.32
N SER A 378 28.79 17.34 -1.19
CA SER A 378 29.12 17.52 -2.62
C SER A 378 30.11 18.64 -2.80
#